data_2aa31709459c58fb5a406e0c118e1172
#
_entry.id   2aa31709459c58fb5a406e0c118e1172
#
_cell.length_a   1.000
_cell.length_b   1.000
_cell.length_c   1.000
_cell.angle_alpha   90.00
_cell.angle_beta   90.00
_cell.angle_gamma   90.00
#
_symmetry.space_group_name_H-M   'P 1'
#
loop_
_entity.id
_entity.type
_entity.pdbx_description
1 polymer ?
#
loop_
_entity_poly.entity_id
_entity_poly.type
_entity_poly.pdbx_seq_one_letter_code
_entity_poly.pdbx_strand_id
1 'polypeptide(L)'
;SAIANTDGLEELRAELARQNTLITNQQKQLEALAGTVESTPAVQGSNATTIGFYGEMHFNNRDDNDPIVGKNNIHLHRFVIFLGHQFSDNLSFKGELEFEGAPDSTSIETEVEQAYIDWKLNDAISLNIGQFIVPVGLLNETHEPDVILGVERNPVEEFIIPATWWEKGIMARWQATPGLALDAAIHNGLNGQGAGGIASLGTADGLREFRQEFGGARAEDLAYTLRVKYTGMSGLELGATVQQQENIVQTDDILFGGKAPATLIEAHADWHWNKLGLRALAARWEIDNALAKTNGT
;
A
#
# COMPACT_ATOMS: atom_id res chain seq x y z
N SER A 1 -51.22 -24.35 8.22
CA SER A 1 -50.45 -23.12 7.88
C SER A 1 -49.49 -22.68 8.98
N ALA A 2 -49.55 -23.21 10.20
CA ALA A 2 -48.60 -22.92 11.31
C ALA A 2 -47.33 -23.80 11.24
N ILE A 3 -47.40 -25.00 10.66
CA ILE A 3 -46.29 -25.97 10.58
C ILE A 3 -45.25 -25.55 9.55
N ALA A 4 -45.65 -24.88 8.46
CA ALA A 4 -44.72 -24.39 7.45
C ALA A 4 -43.82 -23.22 7.92
N ASN A 5 -44.15 -22.57 9.05
CA ASN A 5 -43.38 -21.45 9.60
C ASN A 5 -42.32 -21.88 10.61
N THR A 6 -42.45 -23.08 11.18
CA THR A 6 -41.48 -23.67 12.13
C THR A 6 -40.27 -24.25 11.41
N ASP A 7 -40.44 -24.89 10.25
CA ASP A 7 -39.35 -25.48 9.48
C ASP A 7 -38.43 -24.37 8.94
N GLY A 8 -39.01 -23.27 8.43
CA GLY A 8 -38.23 -22.11 7.95
C GLY A 8 -37.48 -21.40 9.08
N LEU A 9 -38.00 -21.43 10.31
CA LEU A 9 -37.34 -20.84 11.48
C LEU A 9 -36.17 -21.69 11.98
N GLU A 10 -36.30 -23.02 11.90
CA GLU A 10 -35.23 -23.95 12.24
C GLU A 10 -34.11 -23.92 11.20
N GLU A 11 -34.45 -23.83 9.94
CA GLU A 11 -33.48 -23.66 8.85
C GLU A 11 -32.70 -22.34 8.97
N LEU A 12 -33.38 -21.25 9.32
CA LEU A 12 -32.76 -19.95 9.58
C LEU A 12 -31.82 -19.98 10.81
N ARG A 13 -32.21 -20.67 11.86
CA ARG A 13 -31.38 -20.87 13.07
C ARG A 13 -30.14 -21.71 12.78
N ALA A 14 -30.30 -22.77 11.99
CA ALA A 14 -29.18 -23.61 11.57
C ALA A 14 -28.18 -22.83 10.70
N GLU A 15 -28.67 -21.99 9.79
CA GLU A 15 -27.84 -21.14 8.96
C GLU A 15 -27.13 -20.06 9.80
N LEU A 16 -27.82 -19.44 10.76
CA LEU A 16 -27.22 -18.47 11.68
C LEU A 16 -26.14 -19.11 12.56
N ALA A 17 -26.34 -20.34 13.04
CA ALA A 17 -25.34 -21.08 13.79
C ALA A 17 -24.11 -21.41 12.92
N ARG A 18 -24.33 -21.72 11.64
CA ARG A 18 -23.28 -22.02 10.67
C ARG A 18 -22.44 -20.75 10.35
N GLN A 19 -23.11 -19.62 10.16
CA GLN A 19 -22.45 -18.32 9.94
C GLN A 19 -21.65 -17.88 11.17
N ASN A 20 -22.19 -18.04 12.38
CA ASN A 20 -21.45 -17.73 13.60
C ASN A 20 -20.21 -18.63 13.78
N THR A 21 -20.28 -19.89 13.36
CA THR A 21 -19.13 -20.80 13.38
C THR A 21 -18.07 -20.38 12.36
N LEU A 22 -18.50 -19.92 11.17
CA LEU A 22 -17.58 -19.39 10.15
C LEU A 22 -16.91 -18.10 10.61
N ILE A 23 -17.66 -17.17 11.19
CA ILE A 23 -17.14 -15.92 11.76
C ILE A 23 -16.12 -16.22 12.86
N THR A 24 -16.43 -17.14 13.77
CA THR A 24 -15.51 -17.54 14.84
C THR A 24 -14.23 -18.19 14.29
N ASN A 25 -14.34 -18.98 13.23
CA ASN A 25 -13.17 -19.58 12.57
C ASN A 25 -12.33 -18.56 11.80
N GLN A 26 -12.98 -17.59 11.14
CA GLN A 26 -12.28 -16.47 10.48
C GLN A 26 -11.60 -15.56 11.51
N GLN A 27 -12.24 -15.27 12.64
CA GLN A 27 -11.62 -14.53 13.74
C GLN A 27 -10.40 -15.27 14.29
N LYS A 28 -10.47 -16.60 14.49
CA LYS A 28 -9.32 -17.40 14.89
C LYS A 28 -8.20 -17.44 13.83
N GLN A 29 -8.55 -17.41 12.54
CA GLN A 29 -7.56 -17.33 11.46
C GLN A 29 -6.93 -15.95 11.39
N LEU A 30 -7.71 -14.89 11.58
CA LEU A 30 -7.20 -13.52 11.70
C LEU A 30 -6.32 -13.33 12.95
N GLU A 31 -6.73 -13.91 14.08
CA GLU A 31 -5.93 -13.94 15.30
C GLU A 31 -4.64 -14.79 15.13
N ALA A 32 -4.70 -15.88 14.38
CA ALA A 32 -3.52 -16.70 14.08
C ALA A 32 -2.58 -16.03 13.06
N LEU A 33 -3.12 -15.31 12.07
CA LEU A 33 -2.34 -14.47 11.14
C LEU A 33 -1.77 -13.25 11.87
N ALA A 34 -2.56 -12.56 12.67
CA ALA A 34 -2.08 -11.50 13.56
C ALA A 34 -1.02 -12.04 14.53
N GLY A 35 -1.19 -13.24 15.07
CA GLY A 35 -0.23 -13.88 15.96
C GLY A 35 1.05 -14.37 15.27
N THR A 36 1.06 -14.58 13.95
CA THR A 36 2.30 -14.83 13.18
C THR A 36 3.03 -13.53 12.85
N VAL A 37 2.32 -12.43 12.66
CA VAL A 37 2.89 -11.08 12.55
C VAL A 37 3.23 -10.52 13.94
N GLU A 38 2.51 -10.92 14.99
CA GLU A 38 2.67 -10.50 16.39
C GLU A 38 3.35 -11.55 17.29
N SER A 39 4.19 -12.43 16.78
CA SER A 39 4.93 -13.39 17.65
C SER A 39 6.02 -12.74 18.52
N THR A 40 5.96 -11.43 18.70
CA THR A 40 6.60 -10.75 19.84
C THR A 40 5.53 -10.57 20.92
N PRO A 41 5.75 -11.01 22.17
CA PRO A 41 4.78 -10.81 23.24
C PRO A 41 4.46 -9.32 23.32
N ALA A 42 3.19 -8.97 23.09
CA ALA A 42 2.70 -7.63 23.34
C ALA A 42 2.98 -7.30 24.79
N VAL A 43 4.00 -6.49 25.05
CA VAL A 43 4.23 -5.91 26.37
C VAL A 43 3.09 -4.92 26.55
N GLN A 44 2.01 -5.36 27.18
CA GLN A 44 0.87 -4.50 27.53
C GLN A 44 1.38 -3.47 28.55
N GLY A 45 1.52 -2.23 28.07
CA GLY A 45 1.88 -1.08 28.90
C GLY A 45 2.30 0.09 28.00
N SER A 46 2.04 1.31 28.43
CA SER A 46 2.68 2.51 27.88
C SER A 46 4.21 2.32 27.98
N ASN A 47 4.96 2.60 26.89
CA ASN A 47 6.39 2.35 26.66
C ASN A 47 6.76 0.93 26.16
N ALA A 48 5.88 0.22 25.48
CA ALA A 48 6.22 -1.03 24.81
C ALA A 48 6.90 -0.76 23.45
N THR A 49 8.04 -1.40 23.21
CA THR A 49 8.69 -1.45 21.90
C THR A 49 8.49 -2.83 21.29
N THR A 50 8.09 -2.88 20.03
CA THR A 50 7.96 -4.10 19.25
C THR A 50 8.93 -4.10 18.09
N ILE A 51 9.50 -5.26 17.75
CA ILE A 51 10.35 -5.47 16.60
C ILE A 51 9.84 -6.73 15.90
N GLY A 52 9.53 -6.58 14.62
CA GLY A 52 9.19 -7.69 13.73
C GLY A 52 10.15 -7.72 12.54
N PHE A 53 10.25 -8.84 11.86
CA PHE A 53 11.05 -8.94 10.64
C PHE A 53 10.61 -10.12 9.79
N TYR A 54 10.90 -10.05 8.49
CA TYR A 54 10.87 -11.17 7.57
C TYR A 54 11.99 -11.06 6.54
N GLY A 55 12.20 -12.11 5.76
CA GLY A 55 13.12 -12.11 4.64
C GLY A 55 12.58 -12.93 3.48
N GLU A 56 12.88 -12.51 2.27
CA GLU A 56 12.45 -13.10 1.02
C GLU A 56 13.67 -13.46 0.16
N MET A 57 13.70 -14.68 -0.38
CA MET A 57 14.71 -15.14 -1.30
C MET A 57 14.08 -15.61 -2.59
N HIS A 58 14.64 -15.20 -3.73
CA HIS A 58 14.20 -15.65 -5.04
C HIS A 58 15.22 -16.62 -5.65
N PHE A 59 14.71 -17.67 -6.30
CA PHE A 59 15.43 -18.49 -7.25
C PHE A 59 14.83 -18.25 -8.63
N ASN A 60 15.64 -17.73 -9.55
CA ASN A 60 15.24 -17.47 -10.92
C ASN A 60 15.87 -18.50 -11.87
N ASN A 61 15.04 -19.05 -12.77
CA ASN A 61 15.48 -19.83 -13.92
C ASN A 61 14.97 -19.13 -15.19
N ARG A 62 15.85 -18.50 -15.94
CA ARG A 62 15.53 -17.65 -17.09
C ARG A 62 15.67 -18.43 -18.40
N ASP A 63 14.90 -18.08 -19.41
CA ASP A 63 15.02 -18.64 -20.77
C ASP A 63 16.24 -18.06 -21.50
N ASP A 64 16.64 -16.84 -21.18
CA ASP A 64 17.83 -16.18 -21.69
C ASP A 64 19.07 -16.48 -20.81
N ASN A 65 20.24 -16.27 -21.37
CA ASN A 65 21.49 -16.37 -20.67
C ASN A 65 22.09 -14.96 -20.55
N ASP A 66 21.53 -14.16 -19.65
CA ASP A 66 22.02 -12.83 -19.34
C ASP A 66 23.48 -12.93 -18.84
N PRO A 67 24.42 -12.18 -19.42
CA PRO A 67 25.83 -12.27 -19.06
C PRO A 67 26.15 -11.75 -17.65
N ILE A 68 25.29 -10.95 -17.04
CA ILE A 68 25.46 -10.39 -15.70
C ILE A 68 24.79 -11.30 -14.66
N VAL A 69 23.51 -11.62 -14.87
CA VAL A 69 22.67 -12.36 -13.91
C VAL A 69 22.84 -13.87 -14.07
N GLY A 70 23.17 -14.34 -15.27
CA GLY A 70 23.22 -15.76 -15.61
C GLY A 70 21.82 -16.36 -15.81
N LYS A 71 21.78 -17.61 -16.28
CA LYS A 71 20.53 -18.34 -16.50
C LYS A 71 19.80 -18.68 -15.19
N ASN A 72 20.57 -19.08 -14.19
CA ASN A 72 20.06 -19.45 -12.87
C ASN A 72 20.73 -18.59 -11.82
N ASN A 73 19.95 -17.94 -10.99
CA ASN A 73 20.48 -17.19 -9.86
C ASN A 73 19.62 -17.36 -8.61
N ILE A 74 20.25 -17.13 -7.47
CA ILE A 74 19.61 -17.03 -6.16
C ILE A 74 20.06 -15.71 -5.57
N HIS A 75 19.11 -14.90 -5.07
CA HIS A 75 19.43 -13.67 -4.37
C HIS A 75 18.51 -13.47 -3.17
N LEU A 76 19.01 -12.77 -2.17
CA LEU A 76 18.18 -12.21 -1.12
C LEU A 76 17.39 -11.06 -1.78
N HIS A 77 16.07 -11.25 -1.96
CA HIS A 77 15.24 -10.23 -2.59
C HIS A 77 15.06 -9.08 -1.63
N ARG A 78 14.60 -9.38 -0.40
CA ARG A 78 14.48 -8.37 0.64
C ARG A 78 14.66 -8.93 2.04
N PHE A 79 15.01 -8.05 2.97
CA PHE A 79 14.95 -8.27 4.41
C PHE A 79 14.34 -7.03 5.05
N VAL A 80 13.22 -7.18 5.71
CA VAL A 80 12.43 -6.08 6.28
C VAL A 80 12.41 -6.16 7.80
N ILE A 81 12.56 -5.01 8.45
CA ILE A 81 12.47 -4.83 9.91
C ILE A 81 11.35 -3.85 10.21
N PHE A 82 10.35 -4.31 10.96
CA PHE A 82 9.30 -3.47 11.53
C PHE A 82 9.66 -3.01 12.92
N LEU A 83 9.47 -1.72 13.20
CA LEU A 83 9.72 -1.10 14.49
C LEU A 83 8.44 -0.43 14.97
N GLY A 84 7.99 -0.77 16.18
CA GLY A 84 6.87 -0.12 16.83
C GLY A 84 7.25 0.35 18.22
N HIS A 85 6.74 1.50 18.65
CA HIS A 85 6.85 1.96 20.02
C HIS A 85 5.58 2.66 20.48
N GLN A 86 5.02 2.19 21.59
CA GLN A 86 3.81 2.77 22.19
C GLN A 86 4.23 3.76 23.28
N PHE A 87 4.09 5.07 23.01
CA PHE A 87 4.40 6.12 24.01
C PHE A 87 3.29 6.28 25.03
N SER A 88 2.01 6.14 24.60
CA SER A 88 0.82 6.22 25.43
C SER A 88 -0.34 5.50 24.75
N ASP A 89 -1.52 5.42 25.35
CA ASP A 89 -2.69 4.75 24.78
C ASP A 89 -3.13 5.32 23.41
N ASN A 90 -2.79 6.59 23.17
CA ASN A 90 -3.17 7.30 21.96
C ASN A 90 -2.00 7.77 21.08
N LEU A 91 -0.76 7.46 21.42
CA LEU A 91 0.42 7.89 20.67
C LEU A 91 1.40 6.74 20.49
N SER A 92 1.67 6.39 19.25
CA SER A 92 2.65 5.37 18.89
C SER A 92 3.54 5.82 17.72
N PHE A 93 4.71 5.20 17.62
CA PHE A 93 5.60 5.26 16.46
C PHE A 93 5.49 3.97 15.67
N LYS A 94 5.52 4.09 14.36
CA LYS A 94 5.66 2.97 13.42
C LYS A 94 6.79 3.25 12.45
N GLY A 95 7.64 2.26 12.24
CA GLY A 95 8.77 2.32 11.32
C GLY A 95 8.95 1.01 10.57
N GLU A 96 9.45 1.11 9.36
CA GLU A 96 9.77 0.01 8.48
C GLU A 96 11.06 0.32 7.74
N LEU A 97 11.99 -0.61 7.84
CA LEU A 97 13.31 -0.54 7.23
C LEU A 97 13.51 -1.75 6.33
N GLU A 98 13.71 -1.51 5.05
CA GLU A 98 13.94 -2.52 4.04
C GLU A 98 15.40 -2.53 3.59
N PHE A 99 15.90 -3.74 3.36
CA PHE A 99 17.16 -4.04 2.70
C PHE A 99 16.83 -4.85 1.45
N GLU A 100 16.91 -4.25 0.28
CA GLU A 100 16.57 -4.88 -0.99
C GLU A 100 17.81 -5.23 -1.82
N GLY A 101 17.80 -6.43 -2.38
CA GLY A 101 18.82 -6.93 -3.30
C GLY A 101 18.25 -7.28 -4.66
N ALA A 102 18.82 -6.74 -5.73
CA ALA A 102 18.47 -7.12 -7.09
C ALA A 102 19.41 -8.21 -7.64
N PRO A 103 18.92 -9.08 -8.55
CA PRO A 103 19.72 -10.20 -9.08
C PRO A 103 20.95 -9.77 -9.89
N ASP A 104 20.96 -8.55 -10.41
CA ASP A 104 22.05 -7.93 -11.18
C ASP A 104 22.89 -6.94 -10.36
N SER A 105 22.52 -6.71 -9.10
CA SER A 105 23.21 -5.80 -8.20
C SER A 105 24.22 -6.53 -7.31
N THR A 106 25.36 -5.89 -7.09
CA THR A 106 26.37 -6.32 -6.09
C THR A 106 26.21 -5.58 -4.77
N SER A 107 25.22 -4.66 -4.67
CA SER A 107 24.90 -3.88 -3.50
C SER A 107 23.50 -4.21 -2.98
N ILE A 108 23.31 -3.98 -1.70
CA ILE A 108 21.99 -3.97 -1.05
C ILE A 108 21.56 -2.52 -0.93
N GLU A 109 20.38 -2.21 -1.42
CA GLU A 109 19.73 -0.93 -1.16
C GLU A 109 19.12 -0.94 0.22
N THR A 110 19.10 0.21 0.89
CA THR A 110 18.53 0.35 2.23
C THR A 110 17.56 1.50 2.21
N GLU A 111 16.32 1.22 2.53
CA GLU A 111 15.21 2.16 2.46
C GLU A 111 14.46 2.23 3.78
N VAL A 112 13.99 3.43 4.12
CA VAL A 112 13.01 3.63 5.19
C VAL A 112 11.68 3.85 4.50
N GLU A 113 10.85 2.83 4.45
CA GLU A 113 9.55 2.92 3.80
C GLU A 113 8.53 3.64 4.67
N GLN A 114 8.57 3.40 5.98
CA GLN A 114 7.69 4.06 6.93
C GLN A 114 8.48 4.55 8.16
N ALA A 115 8.17 5.77 8.59
CA ALA A 115 8.65 6.34 9.84
C ALA A 115 7.69 7.47 10.27
N TYR A 116 6.65 7.13 11.03
CA TYR A 116 5.63 8.10 11.41
C TYR A 116 5.11 7.90 12.83
N ILE A 117 4.56 8.97 13.36
CA ILE A 117 3.77 8.98 14.59
C ILE A 117 2.30 8.74 14.21
N ASP A 118 1.69 7.71 14.81
CA ASP A 118 0.26 7.48 14.78
C ASP A 118 -0.36 8.06 16.05
N TRP A 119 -1.13 9.14 15.89
CA TRP A 119 -1.79 9.85 16.97
C TRP A 119 -3.30 9.67 16.88
N LYS A 120 -3.87 8.87 17.77
CA LYS A 120 -5.32 8.68 17.92
C LYS A 120 -5.91 9.89 18.65
N LEU A 121 -6.66 10.71 17.92
CA LEU A 121 -7.38 11.84 18.50
C LEU A 121 -8.61 11.37 19.29
N ASN A 122 -9.26 10.32 18.80
CA ASN A 122 -10.37 9.61 19.43
C ASN A 122 -10.52 8.22 18.75
N ASP A 123 -11.56 7.46 19.12
CA ASP A 123 -11.81 6.12 18.57
C ASP A 123 -12.09 6.09 17.06
N ALA A 124 -12.48 7.21 16.48
CA ALA A 124 -12.83 7.30 15.07
C ALA A 124 -11.75 8.01 14.21
N ILE A 125 -10.88 8.83 14.80
CA ILE A 125 -9.95 9.69 14.06
C ILE A 125 -8.54 9.49 14.56
N SER A 126 -7.62 9.23 13.65
CA SER A 126 -6.17 9.27 13.89
C SER A 126 -5.44 10.13 12.87
N LEU A 127 -4.24 10.59 13.24
CA LEU A 127 -3.31 11.31 12.40
C LEU A 127 -2.00 10.54 12.29
N ASN A 128 -1.54 10.30 11.07
CA ASN A 128 -0.20 9.79 10.80
C ASN A 128 0.66 10.99 10.37
N ILE A 129 1.76 11.23 11.08
CA ILE A 129 2.65 12.37 10.88
C ILE A 129 4.06 11.86 10.68
N GLY A 130 4.63 12.06 9.50
CA GLY A 130 5.95 11.58 9.12
C GLY A 130 5.99 10.98 7.73
N GLN A 131 6.75 9.91 7.54
CA GLN A 131 6.81 9.15 6.29
C GLN A 131 5.87 7.96 6.37
N PHE A 132 4.89 7.90 5.48
CA PHE A 132 3.85 6.88 5.46
C PHE A 132 3.57 6.40 4.02
N ILE A 133 3.03 5.21 3.90
CA ILE A 133 2.55 4.67 2.62
C ILE A 133 1.33 5.47 2.16
N VAL A 134 1.34 5.91 0.90
CA VAL A 134 0.22 6.65 0.30
C VAL A 134 -1.00 5.72 0.19
N PRO A 135 -2.19 6.16 0.66
CA PRO A 135 -3.38 5.33 0.68
C PRO A 135 -4.00 5.22 -0.73
N VAL A 136 -3.51 4.29 -1.54
CA VAL A 136 -3.94 4.07 -2.94
C VAL A 136 -3.81 2.61 -3.32
N GLY A 137 -4.72 2.10 -4.14
CA GLY A 137 -4.69 0.72 -4.63
C GLY A 137 -4.98 -0.34 -3.58
N LEU A 138 -4.79 -1.60 -3.97
CA LEU A 138 -4.96 -2.77 -3.13
C LEU A 138 -3.67 -3.18 -2.42
N LEU A 139 -2.51 -3.05 -3.11
CA LEU A 139 -1.24 -3.57 -2.62
C LEU A 139 -0.33 -2.51 -2.01
N ASN A 140 -0.58 -1.20 -2.24
CA ASN A 140 0.38 -0.21 -1.76
C ASN A 140 0.54 -0.21 -0.23
N GLU A 141 -0.54 -0.24 0.54
CA GLU A 141 -0.46 -0.31 2.01
C GLU A 141 -0.18 -1.72 2.56
N THR A 142 -0.35 -2.76 1.72
CA THR A 142 -0.19 -4.17 2.10
C THR A 142 0.78 -4.86 1.13
N HIS A 143 1.87 -4.19 0.81
CA HIS A 143 2.82 -4.56 -0.27
C HIS A 143 3.69 -5.77 0.03
N GLU A 144 3.46 -6.43 1.15
CA GLU A 144 4.18 -7.62 1.57
C GLU A 144 3.96 -8.82 0.64
N PRO A 145 4.95 -9.73 0.51
CA PRO A 145 4.87 -10.82 -0.47
C PRO A 145 3.71 -11.78 -0.27
N ASP A 146 3.19 -11.93 0.95
CA ASP A 146 2.10 -12.85 1.29
C ASP A 146 0.73 -12.42 0.75
N VAL A 147 0.55 -11.16 0.33
CA VAL A 147 -0.70 -10.66 -0.28
C VAL A 147 -0.63 -10.59 -1.80
N ILE A 148 0.54 -10.81 -2.40
CA ILE A 148 0.75 -10.84 -3.84
C ILE A 148 0.29 -12.18 -4.39
N LEU A 149 -0.58 -12.18 -5.42
CA LEU A 149 -1.11 -13.42 -6.01
C LEU A 149 -0.13 -14.13 -6.95
N GLY A 150 0.90 -13.45 -7.40
CA GLY A 150 1.99 -13.95 -8.26
C GLY A 150 3.32 -13.96 -7.54
N VAL A 151 4.39 -14.07 -8.29
CA VAL A 151 5.76 -13.87 -7.79
C VAL A 151 6.04 -12.37 -7.66
N GLU A 152 5.54 -11.60 -8.61
CA GLU A 152 5.70 -10.15 -8.66
C GLU A 152 4.34 -9.44 -8.61
N ARG A 153 4.37 -8.13 -8.37
CA ARG A 153 3.19 -7.26 -8.39
C ARG A 153 2.56 -7.23 -9.79
N ASN A 154 1.26 -6.97 -9.87
CA ASN A 154 0.63 -6.73 -11.16
C ASN A 154 1.06 -5.37 -11.74
N PRO A 155 1.15 -5.22 -13.08
CA PRO A 155 1.68 -4.00 -13.71
C PRO A 155 0.92 -2.71 -13.36
N VAL A 156 -0.36 -2.77 -12.99
CA VAL A 156 -1.10 -1.57 -12.60
C VAL A 156 -0.60 -1.05 -11.26
N GLU A 157 -0.33 -1.97 -10.31
CA GLU A 157 0.19 -1.61 -8.97
C GLU A 157 1.72 -1.53 -8.93
N GLU A 158 2.39 -1.69 -10.02
CA GLU A 158 3.83 -1.51 -10.14
C GLU A 158 4.19 -0.22 -10.88
N PHE A 159 3.53 0.05 -12.02
CA PHE A 159 3.90 1.16 -12.91
C PHE A 159 2.90 2.32 -12.91
N ILE A 160 1.60 2.04 -12.73
CA ILE A 160 0.56 3.09 -12.69
C ILE A 160 0.41 3.62 -11.27
N ILE A 161 0.24 2.72 -10.29
CA ILE A 161 0.41 3.04 -8.88
C ILE A 161 1.84 2.63 -8.55
N PRO A 162 2.79 3.56 -8.36
CA PRO A 162 4.20 3.17 -8.24
C PRO A 162 4.51 2.55 -6.88
N ALA A 163 3.84 1.45 -6.53
CA ALA A 163 4.03 0.73 -5.28
C ALA A 163 5.43 0.04 -5.23
N THR A 164 6.15 0.02 -4.08
CA THR A 164 5.73 0.62 -2.81
C THR A 164 5.91 2.13 -2.88
N TRP A 165 4.86 2.86 -2.61
CA TRP A 165 4.88 4.32 -2.71
C TRP A 165 4.62 4.96 -1.35
N TRP A 166 5.65 5.54 -0.78
CA TRP A 166 5.61 6.29 0.47
C TRP A 166 5.96 7.75 0.26
N GLU A 167 5.43 8.60 1.12
CA GLU A 167 5.67 10.04 1.08
C GLU A 167 5.74 10.62 2.50
N LYS A 168 6.28 11.82 2.61
CA LYS A 168 6.43 12.56 3.86
C LYS A 168 5.34 13.61 3.99
N GLY A 169 4.61 13.60 5.11
CA GLY A 169 3.49 14.53 5.28
C GLY A 169 2.64 14.24 6.49
N ILE A 170 1.35 14.55 6.34
CA ILE A 170 0.31 14.33 7.35
C ILE A 170 -0.86 13.64 6.69
N MET A 171 -1.36 12.57 7.29
CA MET A 171 -2.56 11.87 6.85
C MET A 171 -3.56 11.76 8.01
N ALA A 172 -4.78 12.20 7.78
CA ALA A 172 -5.91 11.98 8.67
C ALA A 172 -6.66 10.74 8.22
N ARG A 173 -6.99 9.85 9.16
CA ARG A 173 -7.82 8.66 8.95
C ARG A 173 -9.07 8.78 9.78
N TRP A 174 -10.22 8.66 9.15
CA TRP A 174 -11.52 8.75 9.80
C TRP A 174 -12.35 7.50 9.54
N GLN A 175 -12.63 6.73 10.60
CA GLN A 175 -13.60 5.65 10.58
C GLN A 175 -15.00 6.26 10.76
N ALA A 176 -15.66 6.62 9.64
CA ALA A 176 -16.92 7.35 9.64
C ALA A 176 -18.09 6.52 10.20
N THR A 177 -18.11 5.22 9.87
CA THR A 177 -19.01 4.20 10.44
C THR A 177 -18.29 2.84 10.46
N PRO A 178 -18.79 1.82 11.17
CA PRO A 178 -18.29 0.47 10.99
C PRO A 178 -18.30 0.06 9.52
N GLY A 179 -17.12 -0.21 8.98
CA GLY A 179 -16.94 -0.59 7.58
C GLY A 179 -16.84 0.55 6.57
N LEU A 180 -16.85 1.84 6.98
CA LEU A 180 -16.59 2.97 6.08
C LEU A 180 -15.49 3.85 6.64
N ALA A 181 -14.36 3.90 5.93
CA ALA A 181 -13.22 4.74 6.27
C ALA A 181 -12.96 5.79 5.18
N LEU A 182 -12.46 6.95 5.60
CA LEU A 182 -11.96 8.01 4.74
C LEU A 182 -10.56 8.40 5.17
N ASP A 183 -9.65 8.51 4.21
CA ASP A 183 -8.30 9.00 4.42
C ASP A 183 -8.10 10.30 3.64
N ALA A 184 -7.44 11.26 4.25
CA ALA A 184 -7.06 12.52 3.62
C ALA A 184 -5.59 12.83 3.95
N ALA A 185 -4.74 12.96 2.94
CA ALA A 185 -3.33 13.20 3.12
C ALA A 185 -2.84 14.44 2.37
N ILE A 186 -1.88 15.13 2.97
CA ILE A 186 -1.07 16.18 2.35
C ILE A 186 0.38 15.73 2.49
N HIS A 187 1.09 15.64 1.37
CA HIS A 187 2.45 15.11 1.35
C HIS A 187 3.31 15.73 0.23
N ASN A 188 4.60 15.43 0.23
CA ASN A 188 5.55 16.00 -0.73
C ASN A 188 5.29 15.59 -2.20
N GLY A 189 4.63 14.43 -2.44
CA GLY A 189 4.31 13.95 -3.77
C GLY A 189 5.50 13.52 -4.62
N LEU A 190 5.23 13.27 -5.89
CA LEU A 190 6.21 12.84 -6.88
C LEU A 190 7.17 13.97 -7.26
N ASN A 191 8.39 13.61 -7.73
CA ASN A 191 9.40 14.54 -8.20
C ASN A 191 10.10 14.03 -9.46
N GLY A 192 9.60 14.41 -10.63
CA GLY A 192 10.19 14.05 -11.91
C GLY A 192 11.52 14.71 -12.21
N GLN A 193 11.91 15.79 -11.51
CA GLN A 193 13.20 16.43 -11.72
C GLN A 193 14.37 15.47 -11.44
N GLY A 194 14.25 14.66 -10.36
CA GLY A 194 15.25 13.65 -10.00
C GLY A 194 15.44 12.57 -11.08
N ALA A 195 14.37 12.23 -11.77
CA ALA A 195 14.35 11.25 -12.85
C ALA A 195 14.74 11.81 -14.25
N GLY A 196 15.06 13.08 -14.37
CA GLY A 196 15.37 13.71 -15.66
C GLY A 196 14.19 14.41 -16.33
N GLY A 197 13.09 14.60 -15.62
CA GLY A 197 11.91 15.34 -16.05
C GLY A 197 10.84 14.48 -16.74
N ILE A 198 9.89 15.15 -17.38
CA ILE A 198 8.72 14.49 -18.03
C ILE A 198 9.13 13.49 -19.12
N ALA A 199 10.30 13.64 -19.73
CA ALA A 199 10.77 12.71 -20.75
C ALA A 199 10.94 11.27 -20.22
N SER A 200 11.22 11.09 -18.93
CA SER A 200 11.37 9.77 -18.30
C SER A 200 10.04 9.01 -18.15
N LEU A 201 8.89 9.66 -18.29
CA LEU A 201 7.59 8.96 -18.33
C LEU A 201 7.48 7.94 -19.47
N GLY A 202 8.31 8.08 -20.53
CA GLY A 202 8.41 7.11 -21.62
C GLY A 202 9.37 5.95 -21.36
N THR A 203 10.04 5.88 -20.22
CA THR A 203 10.90 4.75 -19.83
C THR A 203 10.09 3.57 -19.32
N ALA A 204 10.75 2.42 -19.14
CA ALA A 204 10.11 1.21 -18.62
C ALA A 204 9.53 1.39 -17.21
N ASP A 205 10.20 2.21 -16.39
CA ASP A 205 9.82 2.42 -14.99
C ASP A 205 8.82 3.58 -14.79
N GLY A 206 8.70 4.45 -15.80
CA GLY A 206 7.66 5.48 -15.86
C GLY A 206 7.59 6.34 -14.58
N LEU A 207 6.41 6.35 -13.94
CA LEU A 207 6.17 7.12 -12.71
C LEU A 207 6.91 6.60 -11.48
N ARG A 208 7.39 5.35 -11.47
CA ARG A 208 8.20 4.83 -10.35
C ARG A 208 9.46 5.67 -10.12
N GLU A 209 10.11 6.14 -11.18
CA GLU A 209 11.29 7.00 -11.06
C GLU A 209 11.00 8.37 -10.44
N PHE A 210 9.71 8.76 -10.34
CA PHE A 210 9.33 10.03 -9.72
C PHE A 210 9.15 9.93 -8.20
N ARG A 211 9.19 8.72 -7.62
CA ARG A 211 9.15 8.54 -6.17
C ARG A 211 10.37 9.20 -5.53
N GLN A 212 10.17 9.75 -4.35
CA GLN A 212 11.22 10.43 -3.61
C GLN A 212 11.75 9.55 -2.48
N GLU A 213 12.50 8.50 -2.84
CA GLU A 213 12.99 7.45 -1.94
C GLU A 213 14.13 7.92 -1.01
N PHE A 214 14.66 9.10 -1.24
CA PHE A 214 15.76 9.66 -0.46
C PHE A 214 15.30 10.28 0.87
N GLY A 215 16.25 10.41 1.81
CA GLY A 215 16.02 11.06 3.10
C GLY A 215 15.49 12.49 3.00
N GLY A 216 15.90 13.26 1.97
CA GLY A 216 15.36 14.58 1.65
C GLY A 216 14.41 14.52 0.47
N ALA A 217 13.21 15.09 0.62
CA ALA A 217 12.24 15.20 -0.47
C ALA A 217 11.99 16.67 -0.82
N ARG A 218 11.78 16.95 -2.10
CA ARG A 218 11.27 18.25 -2.54
C ARG A 218 9.78 18.34 -2.22
N ALA A 219 9.33 19.52 -1.85
CA ALA A 219 7.94 19.81 -1.48
C ALA A 219 7.54 21.21 -1.96
N GLU A 220 8.03 21.60 -3.15
CA GLU A 220 7.66 22.88 -3.79
C GLU A 220 6.18 22.87 -4.18
N ASP A 221 5.70 21.72 -4.67
CA ASP A 221 4.31 21.48 -5.05
C ASP A 221 3.77 20.23 -4.31
N LEU A 222 3.03 20.45 -3.24
CA LEU A 222 2.46 19.39 -2.43
C LEU A 222 1.40 18.59 -3.17
N ALA A 223 1.30 17.32 -2.84
CA ALA A 223 0.23 16.44 -3.29
C ALA A 223 -0.87 16.30 -2.24
N TYR A 224 -2.10 16.11 -2.71
CA TYR A 224 -3.31 15.92 -1.90
C TYR A 224 -3.95 14.60 -2.30
N THR A 225 -4.10 13.70 -1.36
CA THR A 225 -4.73 12.39 -1.58
C THR A 225 -5.99 12.26 -0.74
N LEU A 226 -7.06 11.80 -1.37
CA LEU A 226 -8.32 11.44 -0.71
C LEU A 226 -8.69 10.02 -1.09
N ARG A 227 -9.01 9.18 -0.10
CA ARG A 227 -9.50 7.82 -0.32
C ARG A 227 -10.78 7.58 0.46
N VAL A 228 -11.71 6.84 -0.14
CA VAL A 228 -12.82 6.19 0.55
C VAL A 228 -12.63 4.68 0.47
N LYS A 229 -12.81 3.99 1.59
CA LYS A 229 -12.73 2.52 1.68
C LYS A 229 -13.94 1.97 2.41
N TYR A 230 -14.60 0.97 1.81
CA TYR A 230 -15.75 0.27 2.38
C TYR A 230 -15.45 -1.21 2.60
N THR A 231 -15.61 -1.66 3.83
CA THR A 231 -15.46 -3.07 4.28
C THR A 231 -16.66 -3.55 5.10
N GLY A 232 -17.81 -2.85 4.99
CA GLY A 232 -19.00 -3.13 5.80
C GLY A 232 -19.73 -4.42 5.44
N MET A 233 -19.35 -5.09 4.35
CA MET A 233 -19.86 -6.41 3.96
C MET A 233 -18.73 -7.43 4.13
N SER A 234 -19.03 -8.54 4.84
CA SER A 234 -18.03 -9.60 5.03
C SER A 234 -17.49 -10.14 3.72
N GLY A 235 -16.16 -10.16 3.60
CA GLY A 235 -15.45 -10.61 2.40
C GLY A 235 -15.43 -9.62 1.25
N LEU A 236 -15.92 -8.39 1.41
CA LEU A 236 -15.89 -7.35 0.37
C LEU A 236 -15.11 -6.13 0.86
N GLU A 237 -14.10 -5.74 0.11
CA GLU A 237 -13.47 -4.42 0.15
C GLU A 237 -13.75 -3.68 -1.15
N LEU A 238 -14.18 -2.42 -1.05
CA LEU A 238 -14.27 -1.47 -2.15
C LEU A 238 -13.46 -0.24 -1.78
N GLY A 239 -12.68 0.27 -2.72
CA GLY A 239 -11.90 1.48 -2.53
C GLY A 239 -11.96 2.37 -3.75
N ALA A 240 -11.81 3.68 -3.51
CA ALA A 240 -11.57 4.65 -4.56
C ALA A 240 -10.68 5.77 -4.02
N THR A 241 -9.69 6.17 -4.83
CA THR A 241 -8.70 7.18 -4.47
C THR A 241 -8.62 8.23 -5.57
N VAL A 242 -8.48 9.49 -5.16
CA VAL A 242 -8.05 10.58 -6.01
C VAL A 242 -6.82 11.24 -5.38
N GLN A 243 -5.81 11.49 -6.20
CA GLN A 243 -4.66 12.30 -5.81
C GLN A 243 -4.45 13.40 -6.84
N GLN A 244 -4.09 14.57 -6.36
CA GLN A 244 -3.76 15.72 -7.19
C GLN A 244 -2.44 16.34 -6.73
N GLN A 245 -1.60 16.69 -7.70
CA GLN A 245 -0.38 17.48 -7.51
C GLN A 245 -0.29 18.53 -8.60
N GLU A 246 0.02 19.78 -8.22
CA GLU A 246 0.03 20.88 -9.17
C GLU A 246 1.20 20.79 -10.14
N ASN A 247 2.31 20.18 -9.72
CA ASN A 247 3.48 19.94 -10.57
C ASN A 247 4.27 18.71 -10.09
N ILE A 248 4.12 17.58 -10.77
CA ILE A 248 4.87 16.34 -10.45
C ILE A 248 6.35 16.41 -10.78
N VAL A 249 6.83 17.46 -11.44
CA VAL A 249 8.26 17.69 -11.70
C VAL A 249 8.93 18.47 -10.58
N GLN A 250 8.15 19.16 -9.73
CA GLN A 250 8.63 20.00 -8.63
C GLN A 250 9.53 21.16 -9.09
N THR A 251 9.42 21.56 -10.35
CA THR A 251 10.12 22.72 -10.95
C THR A 251 9.41 23.17 -12.23
N ASP A 252 9.46 24.46 -12.52
CA ASP A 252 8.96 25.04 -13.77
C ASP A 252 10.06 25.11 -14.87
N ASP A 253 11.26 24.57 -14.61
CA ASP A 253 12.38 24.59 -15.56
C ASP A 253 12.06 23.74 -16.79
N ILE A 254 12.15 24.37 -17.96
CA ILE A 254 11.90 23.74 -19.27
C ILE A 254 12.87 22.59 -19.57
N LEU A 255 14.04 22.55 -18.95
CA LEU A 255 15.01 21.46 -19.09
C LEU A 255 14.44 20.12 -18.58
N PHE A 256 13.49 20.18 -17.63
CA PHE A 256 12.78 19.01 -17.08
C PHE A 256 11.37 18.82 -17.68
N GLY A 257 11.04 19.59 -18.73
CA GLY A 257 9.74 19.53 -19.40
C GLY A 257 8.73 20.57 -18.91
N GLY A 258 9.11 21.44 -17.95
CA GLY A 258 8.25 22.47 -17.39
C GLY A 258 7.17 21.92 -16.47
N LYS A 259 6.21 22.77 -16.08
CA LYS A 259 5.13 22.44 -15.17
C LYS A 259 4.25 21.29 -15.70
N ALA A 260 3.94 20.33 -14.85
CA ALA A 260 3.16 19.15 -15.16
C ALA A 260 2.12 18.86 -14.06
N PRO A 261 0.95 19.53 -14.08
CA PRO A 261 -0.17 19.16 -13.21
C PRO A 261 -0.62 17.73 -13.49
N ALA A 262 -0.86 16.98 -12.43
CA ALA A 262 -1.23 15.58 -12.55
C ALA A 262 -2.33 15.19 -11.57
N THR A 263 -3.24 14.34 -12.02
CA THR A 263 -4.30 13.76 -11.22
C THR A 263 -4.31 12.25 -11.41
N LEU A 264 -4.20 11.51 -10.31
CA LEU A 264 -4.47 10.07 -10.26
C LEU A 264 -5.91 9.84 -9.85
N ILE A 265 -6.59 8.96 -10.57
CA ILE A 265 -7.89 8.40 -10.19
C ILE A 265 -7.72 6.89 -10.15
N GLU A 266 -8.14 6.29 -9.06
CA GLU A 266 -8.06 4.85 -8.85
C GLU A 266 -9.36 4.34 -8.25
N ALA A 267 -9.77 3.11 -8.61
CA ALA A 267 -10.83 2.38 -7.94
C ALA A 267 -10.55 0.89 -7.96
N HIS A 268 -10.87 0.22 -6.85
CA HIS A 268 -10.67 -1.21 -6.70
C HIS A 268 -11.81 -1.92 -5.99
N ALA A 269 -11.86 -3.24 -6.17
CA ALA A 269 -12.70 -4.17 -5.44
C ALA A 269 -11.94 -5.45 -5.16
N ASP A 270 -11.99 -5.95 -3.93
CA ASP A 270 -11.55 -7.29 -3.54
C ASP A 270 -12.73 -8.02 -2.88
N TRP A 271 -13.17 -9.11 -3.49
CA TRP A 271 -14.33 -9.86 -3.03
C TRP A 271 -14.00 -11.34 -2.85
N HIS A 272 -14.21 -11.82 -1.63
CA HIS A 272 -14.05 -13.21 -1.24
C HIS A 272 -15.40 -13.81 -0.89
N TRP A 273 -15.81 -14.83 -1.64
CA TRP A 273 -17.05 -15.56 -1.41
C TRP A 273 -16.79 -17.07 -1.46
N ASN A 274 -16.98 -17.75 -0.35
CA ASN A 274 -16.62 -19.15 -0.18
C ASN A 274 -15.13 -19.41 -0.53
N LYS A 275 -14.88 -20.13 -1.65
CA LYS A 275 -13.55 -20.45 -2.16
C LYS A 275 -13.15 -19.58 -3.36
N LEU A 276 -13.96 -18.61 -3.74
CA LEU A 276 -13.73 -17.72 -4.85
C LEU A 276 -13.21 -16.37 -4.31
N GLY A 277 -12.07 -15.92 -4.82
CA GLY A 277 -11.55 -14.58 -4.65
C GLY A 277 -11.57 -13.86 -6.00
N LEU A 278 -12.10 -12.65 -6.04
CA LEU A 278 -12.13 -11.79 -7.21
C LEU A 278 -11.53 -10.44 -6.86
N ARG A 279 -10.47 -10.05 -7.55
CA ARG A 279 -9.85 -8.71 -7.45
C ARG A 279 -10.01 -7.98 -8.77
N ALA A 280 -10.38 -6.72 -8.70
CA ALA A 280 -10.41 -5.79 -9.81
C ALA A 280 -9.83 -4.45 -9.38
N LEU A 281 -9.00 -3.86 -10.22
CA LEU A 281 -8.40 -2.56 -9.98
C LEU A 281 -8.28 -1.83 -11.31
N ALA A 282 -8.57 -0.53 -11.31
CA ALA A 282 -8.34 0.37 -12.42
C ALA A 282 -7.72 1.66 -11.88
N ALA A 283 -6.66 2.11 -12.52
CA ALA A 283 -5.98 3.35 -12.18
C ALA A 283 -5.60 4.12 -13.45
N ARG A 284 -5.66 5.45 -13.37
CA ARG A 284 -5.31 6.34 -14.48
C ARG A 284 -4.70 7.63 -13.97
N TRP A 285 -3.60 8.03 -14.60
CA TRP A 285 -3.07 9.37 -14.48
C TRP A 285 -3.56 10.26 -15.61
N GLU A 286 -3.90 11.49 -15.28
CA GLU A 286 -4.10 12.59 -16.21
C GLU A 286 -3.00 13.61 -15.94
N ILE A 287 -2.06 13.75 -16.89
CA ILE A 287 -0.91 14.65 -16.78
C ILE A 287 -1.05 15.73 -17.84
N ASP A 288 -1.22 16.98 -17.41
CA ASP A 288 -1.40 18.12 -18.33
C ASP A 288 -0.04 18.73 -18.71
N ASN A 289 0.66 18.04 -19.58
CA ASN A 289 1.92 18.50 -20.14
C ASN A 289 2.03 18.06 -21.60
N ALA A 290 2.57 18.93 -22.48
CA ALA A 290 2.67 18.65 -23.91
C ALA A 290 3.60 17.49 -24.24
N LEU A 291 4.70 17.30 -23.49
CA LEU A 291 5.63 16.20 -23.68
C LEU A 291 5.05 14.88 -23.19
N ALA A 292 4.30 14.88 -22.07
CA ALA A 292 3.62 13.70 -21.57
C ALA A 292 2.60 13.19 -22.60
N LYS A 293 1.81 14.10 -23.21
CA LYS A 293 0.82 13.76 -24.24
C LYS A 293 1.45 13.14 -25.50
N THR A 294 2.69 13.50 -25.84
CA THR A 294 3.41 12.89 -26.97
C THR A 294 3.96 11.50 -26.66
N ASN A 295 4.18 11.19 -25.38
CA ASN A 295 4.70 9.90 -24.91
C ASN A 295 3.59 8.87 -24.63
N GLY A 296 2.33 9.19 -24.91
CA GLY A 296 1.21 8.22 -24.87
C GLY A 296 0.55 8.05 -23.50
N THR A 297 0.71 9.01 -22.62
CA THR A 297 -0.02 9.08 -21.33
C THR A 297 -1.31 9.90 -21.42
#